data_07a469bf874a4f7e8e85f2899e4d6f19
#
_entry.id   07a469bf874a4f7e8e85f2899e4d6f19
#
_cell.length_a   1.000
_cell.length_b   1.000
_cell.length_c   1.000
_cell.angle_alpha   90.00
_cell.angle_beta   90.00
_cell.angle_gamma   90.00
#
_symmetry.space_group_name_H-M   'P 1'
#
loop_
_entity.id
_entity.type
_entity.pdbx_description
1 polymer ?
#
loop_
_entity_poly.entity_id
_entity_poly.type
_entity_poly.pdbx_seq_one_letter_code
_entity_poly.pdbx_strand_id
1 'polypeptide(L)'
;RQGYNDDSAWARGQAWGIYGIPLNVRYTHQLEYADLYRGMTNYFLNRLPEDHVCYWDLIFTDADKQPRDSSAAAIAVCGMMEMDRQLPEDAADKAVYRGAAANILRALIKGYTSETCEPGSPILYHGVYSWHSGKGVDEGNIWGDYFYMEALMRCIKDWHPYW
;
A
#
# COMPACT_ATOMS: atom_id res chain seq x y z
N ARG A 1 -8.47 18.89 2.22
CA ARG A 1 -7.26 18.03 2.29
C ARG A 1 -7.65 16.61 2.69
N GLN A 2 -6.83 15.64 2.33
CA GLN A 2 -7.04 14.23 2.69
C GLN A 2 -6.17 13.82 3.90
N GLY A 3 -4.94 14.31 4.00
CA GLY A 3 -4.05 14.06 5.12
C GLY A 3 -4.46 14.79 6.40
N TYR A 4 -3.81 14.45 7.51
CA TYR A 4 -4.10 15.00 8.82
C TYR A 4 -3.90 16.51 8.89
N ASN A 5 -2.76 17.00 8.41
CA ASN A 5 -2.45 18.43 8.31
C ASN A 5 -1.60 18.73 7.06
N ASP A 6 -1.18 19.99 6.88
CA ASP A 6 -0.46 20.41 5.68
C ASP A 6 1.01 19.94 5.67
N ASP A 7 1.55 19.56 6.84
CA ASP A 7 2.92 19.08 7.03
C ASP A 7 2.99 17.55 7.21
N SER A 8 1.87 16.84 7.03
CA SER A 8 1.80 15.38 7.15
C SER A 8 1.71 14.68 5.80
N ALA A 9 1.96 13.39 5.78
CA ALA A 9 1.87 12.56 4.58
C ALA A 9 0.70 11.57 4.70
N TRP A 10 -0.39 11.85 3.98
CA TRP A 10 -1.50 10.93 3.86
C TRP A 10 -1.06 9.60 3.28
N ALA A 11 -1.26 8.50 4.03
CA ALA A 11 -0.72 7.19 3.70
C ALA A 11 -1.17 6.69 2.32
N ARG A 12 -2.46 6.82 1.98
CA ARG A 12 -2.97 6.39 0.67
C ARG A 12 -2.48 7.30 -0.46
N GLY A 13 -2.27 8.60 -0.22
CA GLY A 13 -1.63 9.48 -1.19
C GLY A 13 -0.19 9.05 -1.50
N GLN A 14 0.57 8.70 -0.47
CA GLN A 14 1.92 8.15 -0.61
C GLN A 14 1.88 6.80 -1.35
N ALA A 15 0.94 5.91 -1.00
CA ALA A 15 0.77 4.62 -1.65
C ALA A 15 0.43 4.74 -3.15
N TRP A 16 -0.36 5.75 -3.54
CA TRP A 16 -0.63 6.03 -4.96
C TRP A 16 0.64 6.37 -5.75
N GLY A 17 1.56 7.12 -5.14
CA GLY A 17 2.87 7.38 -5.75
C GLY A 17 3.72 6.12 -5.86
N ILE A 18 3.72 5.28 -4.81
CA ILE A 18 4.42 3.98 -4.81
C ILE A 18 3.86 3.05 -5.88
N TYR A 19 2.58 3.10 -6.19
CA TYR A 19 1.95 2.31 -7.25
C TYR A 19 2.12 2.93 -8.64
N GLY A 20 1.95 4.25 -8.77
CA GLY A 20 1.93 4.93 -10.06
C GLY A 20 3.29 5.06 -10.74
N ILE A 21 4.37 5.28 -9.98
CA ILE A 21 5.71 5.40 -10.56
C ILE A 21 6.16 4.10 -11.26
N PRO A 22 6.04 2.89 -10.67
CA PRO A 22 6.38 1.66 -11.37
C PRO A 22 5.56 1.39 -12.63
N LEU A 23 4.29 1.79 -12.64
CA LEU A 23 3.47 1.71 -13.86
C LEU A 23 3.99 2.65 -14.94
N ASN A 24 4.40 3.87 -14.57
CA ASN A 24 5.05 4.77 -15.51
C ASN A 24 6.33 4.14 -16.09
N VAL A 25 7.20 3.58 -15.26
CA VAL A 25 8.40 2.86 -15.71
C VAL A 25 8.05 1.72 -16.67
N ARG A 26 7.02 0.95 -16.36
CA ARG A 26 6.54 -0.16 -17.20
C ARG A 26 6.19 0.29 -18.62
N TYR A 27 5.52 1.42 -18.77
CA TYR A 27 5.05 1.90 -20.08
C TYR A 27 6.06 2.77 -20.81
N THR A 28 6.90 3.50 -20.10
CA THR A 28 7.91 4.39 -20.71
C THR A 28 9.28 3.75 -20.84
N HIS A 29 9.55 2.68 -20.09
CA HIS A 29 10.87 2.05 -19.97
C HIS A 29 11.96 3.02 -19.44
N GLN A 30 11.55 4.05 -18.69
CA GLN A 30 12.44 5.08 -18.14
C GLN A 30 12.49 4.99 -16.62
N LEU A 31 13.71 4.89 -16.08
CA LEU A 31 13.97 4.83 -14.63
C LEU A 31 14.35 6.21 -14.04
N GLU A 32 14.03 7.31 -14.72
CA GLU A 32 14.38 8.66 -14.27
C GLU A 32 13.82 9.02 -12.89
N TYR A 33 12.71 8.38 -12.49
CA TYR A 33 12.08 8.59 -11.18
C TYR A 33 12.47 7.53 -10.13
N ALA A 34 13.49 6.72 -10.39
CA ALA A 34 13.88 5.64 -9.46
C ALA A 34 14.31 6.18 -8.08
N ASP A 35 15.04 7.31 -8.05
CA ASP A 35 15.46 7.92 -6.78
C ASP A 35 14.28 8.54 -6.02
N LEU A 36 13.33 9.17 -6.72
CA LEU A 36 12.08 9.64 -6.12
C LEU A 36 11.30 8.47 -5.54
N TYR A 37 11.14 7.39 -6.31
CA TYR A 37 10.49 6.18 -5.86
C TYR A 37 11.12 5.61 -4.59
N ARG A 38 12.45 5.51 -4.57
CA ARG A 38 13.22 5.05 -3.40
C ARG A 38 12.96 5.92 -2.19
N GLY A 39 13.00 7.26 -2.34
CA GLY A 39 12.73 8.20 -1.26
C GLY A 39 11.31 8.04 -0.69
N MET A 40 10.30 7.98 -1.56
CA MET A 40 8.91 7.80 -1.18
C MET A 40 8.66 6.45 -0.49
N THR A 41 9.19 5.37 -1.05
CA THR A 41 9.00 4.02 -0.52
C THR A 41 9.72 3.87 0.84
N ASN A 42 10.94 4.35 0.96
CA ASN A 42 11.66 4.32 2.23
C ASN A 42 10.97 5.15 3.31
N TYR A 43 10.42 6.32 2.96
CA TYR A 43 9.64 7.10 3.91
C TYR A 43 8.42 6.32 4.40
N PHE A 44 7.66 5.69 3.48
CA PHE A 44 6.52 4.86 3.83
C PHE A 44 6.93 3.68 4.74
N LEU A 45 7.96 2.93 4.37
CA LEU A 45 8.42 1.76 5.11
C LEU A 45 8.94 2.12 6.52
N ASN A 46 9.64 3.25 6.66
CA ASN A 46 10.16 3.72 7.94
C ASN A 46 9.07 4.23 8.90
N ARG A 47 7.86 4.41 8.42
CA ARG A 47 6.69 4.83 9.20
C ARG A 47 5.72 3.69 9.50
N LEU A 48 6.03 2.47 9.06
CA LEU A 48 5.22 1.31 9.39
C LEU A 48 5.38 0.97 10.88
N PRO A 49 4.28 0.69 11.58
CA PRO A 49 4.29 0.15 12.92
C PRO A 49 4.72 -1.32 12.92
N GLU A 50 4.83 -1.92 14.11
CA GLU A 50 5.30 -3.30 14.29
C GLU A 50 4.47 -4.34 13.50
N ASP A 51 3.18 -4.09 13.34
CA ASP A 51 2.27 -4.97 12.56
C ASP A 51 2.37 -4.80 11.04
N HIS A 52 3.26 -3.93 10.55
CA HIS A 52 3.51 -3.64 9.13
C HIS A 52 2.34 -3.04 8.35
N VAL A 53 1.24 -2.61 8.99
CA VAL A 53 0.13 -1.93 8.31
C VAL A 53 0.11 -0.46 8.73
N CYS A 54 0.19 0.44 7.75
CA CYS A 54 0.31 1.88 8.00
C CYS A 54 -0.92 2.48 8.69
N TYR A 55 -0.71 3.55 9.48
CA TYR A 55 -1.77 4.45 9.88
C TYR A 55 -2.32 5.20 8.66
N TRP A 56 -3.52 5.75 8.76
CA TRP A 56 -4.15 6.51 7.69
C TRP A 56 -3.37 7.78 7.27
N ASP A 57 -2.53 8.29 8.18
CA ASP A 57 -1.52 9.30 7.90
C ASP A 57 -0.19 8.88 8.53
N LEU A 58 0.90 9.05 7.79
CA LEU A 58 2.22 8.55 8.17
C LEU A 58 2.91 9.39 9.27
N ILE A 59 2.26 10.46 9.75
CA ILE A 59 2.74 11.21 10.91
C ILE A 59 2.55 10.42 12.21
N PHE A 60 1.57 9.52 12.26
CA PHE A 60 1.19 8.80 13.46
C PHE A 60 2.11 7.63 13.79
N THR A 61 2.17 7.32 15.09
CA THR A 61 2.91 6.22 15.68
C THR A 61 1.99 5.37 16.56
N ASP A 62 2.48 4.28 17.14
CA ASP A 62 1.69 3.40 18.02
C ASP A 62 1.19 4.13 19.29
N ALA A 63 1.82 5.24 19.67
CA ALA A 63 1.36 6.05 20.80
C ALA A 63 0.05 6.82 20.52
N ASP A 64 -0.27 7.06 19.25
CA ASP A 64 -1.36 7.98 18.85
C ASP A 64 -2.74 7.31 18.79
N LYS A 65 -2.82 5.98 18.82
CA LYS A 65 -4.08 5.19 18.76
C LYS A 65 -4.99 5.58 17.60
N GLN A 66 -4.42 5.80 16.45
CA GLN A 66 -5.15 6.17 15.24
C GLN A 66 -5.56 4.93 14.42
N PRO A 67 -6.58 5.02 13.56
CA PRO A 67 -6.97 3.92 12.69
C PRO A 67 -5.87 3.60 11.66
N ARG A 68 -5.76 2.33 11.31
CA ARG A 68 -4.94 1.84 10.20
C ARG A 68 -5.61 2.19 8.86
N ASP A 69 -4.84 2.22 7.80
CA ASP A 69 -5.39 2.21 6.43
C ASP A 69 -4.84 0.99 5.65
N SER A 70 -5.53 -0.13 5.81
CA SER A 70 -5.23 -1.38 5.11
C SER A 70 -5.25 -1.22 3.59
N SER A 71 -6.09 -0.32 3.08
CA SER A 71 -6.17 -0.04 1.65
C SER A 71 -4.89 0.61 1.12
N ALA A 72 -4.29 1.55 1.88
CA ALA A 72 -3.01 2.14 1.54
C ALA A 72 -1.88 1.10 1.56
N ALA A 73 -1.90 0.20 2.53
CA ALA A 73 -0.95 -0.91 2.61
C ALA A 73 -1.05 -1.83 1.39
N ALA A 74 -2.26 -2.23 0.99
CA ALA A 74 -2.49 -3.08 -0.18
C ALA A 74 -2.02 -2.42 -1.49
N ILE A 75 -2.29 -1.13 -1.68
CA ILE A 75 -1.81 -0.35 -2.83
C ILE A 75 -0.28 -0.32 -2.87
N ALA A 76 0.35 -0.04 -1.73
CA ALA A 76 1.82 0.01 -1.63
C ALA A 76 2.46 -1.36 -1.94
N VAL A 77 1.84 -2.46 -1.50
CA VAL A 77 2.27 -3.84 -1.86
C VAL A 77 2.30 -4.03 -3.37
N CYS A 78 1.20 -3.69 -4.06
CA CYS A 78 1.11 -3.82 -5.52
C CYS A 78 2.20 -2.98 -6.22
N GLY A 79 2.44 -1.76 -5.75
CA GLY A 79 3.48 -0.88 -6.29
C GLY A 79 4.89 -1.42 -6.09
N MET A 80 5.21 -1.94 -4.91
CA MET A 80 6.52 -2.56 -4.64
C MET A 80 6.73 -3.83 -5.46
N MET A 81 5.69 -4.65 -5.63
CA MET A 81 5.75 -5.84 -6.50
C MET A 81 5.95 -5.45 -7.98
N GLU A 82 5.35 -4.35 -8.43
CA GLU A 82 5.56 -3.86 -9.80
C GLU A 82 6.99 -3.32 -9.97
N MET A 83 7.51 -2.52 -9.03
CA MET A 83 8.88 -2.01 -9.12
C MET A 83 9.92 -3.14 -9.07
N ASP A 84 9.70 -4.17 -8.26
CA ASP A 84 10.55 -5.37 -8.26
C ASP A 84 10.69 -5.99 -9.66
N ARG A 85 9.63 -5.97 -10.46
CA ARG A 85 9.65 -6.47 -11.84
C ARG A 85 10.38 -5.54 -12.82
N GLN A 86 10.31 -4.22 -12.59
CA GLN A 86 10.89 -3.22 -13.49
C GLN A 86 12.40 -3.02 -13.27
N LEU A 87 12.87 -3.27 -12.06
CA LEU A 87 14.29 -3.10 -11.73
C LEU A 87 15.17 -4.21 -12.31
N PRO A 88 16.43 -3.90 -12.67
CA PRO A 88 17.44 -4.91 -13.01
C PRO A 88 17.61 -5.96 -11.90
N GLU A 89 18.01 -7.18 -12.26
CA GLU A 89 18.13 -8.29 -11.30
C GLU A 89 19.18 -8.05 -10.21
N ASP A 90 20.20 -7.28 -10.51
CA ASP A 90 21.30 -6.91 -9.59
C ASP A 90 21.00 -5.64 -8.77
N ALA A 91 19.84 -5.02 -8.94
CA ALA A 91 19.48 -3.83 -8.17
C ALA A 91 19.28 -4.17 -6.68
N ALA A 92 20.03 -3.49 -5.82
CA ALA A 92 19.99 -3.73 -4.37
C ALA A 92 18.60 -3.54 -3.75
N ASP A 93 17.82 -2.59 -4.28
CA ASP A 93 16.49 -2.26 -3.79
C ASP A 93 15.45 -3.36 -4.06
N LYS A 94 15.70 -4.23 -5.04
CA LYS A 94 14.79 -5.33 -5.41
C LYS A 94 14.45 -6.24 -4.23
N ALA A 95 15.46 -6.69 -3.51
CA ALA A 95 15.29 -7.55 -2.34
C ALA A 95 14.51 -6.84 -1.21
N VAL A 96 14.75 -5.53 -1.04
CA VAL A 96 14.05 -4.71 -0.05
C VAL A 96 12.56 -4.62 -0.37
N TYR A 97 12.21 -4.26 -1.61
CA TYR A 97 10.80 -4.12 -2.02
C TYR A 97 10.04 -5.45 -1.99
N ARG A 98 10.67 -6.52 -2.45
CA ARG A 98 10.12 -7.89 -2.38
C ARG A 98 9.85 -8.32 -0.93
N GLY A 99 10.82 -8.12 -0.05
CA GLY A 99 10.70 -8.46 1.37
C GLY A 99 9.63 -7.63 2.08
N ALA A 100 9.61 -6.33 1.85
CA ALA A 100 8.62 -5.42 2.43
C ALA A 100 7.20 -5.75 1.95
N ALA A 101 7.00 -5.94 0.64
CA ALA A 101 5.70 -6.32 0.08
C ALA A 101 5.20 -7.65 0.69
N ALA A 102 6.08 -8.65 0.82
CA ALA A 102 5.73 -9.93 1.41
C ALA A 102 5.34 -9.81 2.90
N ASN A 103 6.04 -8.97 3.67
CA ASN A 103 5.73 -8.77 5.10
C ASN A 103 4.39 -8.06 5.29
N ILE A 104 4.15 -6.98 4.54
CA ILE A 104 2.89 -6.24 4.58
C ILE A 104 1.72 -7.13 4.14
N LEU A 105 1.86 -7.85 3.02
CA LEU A 105 0.79 -8.74 2.53
C LEU A 105 0.48 -9.84 3.55
N ARG A 106 1.50 -10.42 4.17
CA ARG A 106 1.31 -11.41 5.25
C ARG A 106 0.57 -10.82 6.44
N ALA A 107 0.87 -9.59 6.83
CA ALA A 107 0.15 -8.88 7.90
C ALA A 107 -1.32 -8.65 7.54
N LEU A 108 -1.59 -8.21 6.30
CA LEU A 108 -2.96 -8.04 5.80
C LEU A 108 -3.75 -9.36 5.84
N ILE A 109 -3.16 -10.46 5.35
CA ILE A 109 -3.78 -11.79 5.38
C ILE A 109 -4.11 -12.22 6.82
N LYS A 110 -3.19 -11.98 7.75
CA LYS A 110 -3.31 -12.49 9.12
C LYS A 110 -4.31 -11.72 9.98
N GLY A 111 -4.44 -10.40 9.81
CA GLY A 111 -5.16 -9.56 10.76
C GLY A 111 -6.16 -8.58 10.18
N TYR A 112 -6.29 -8.51 8.84
CA TYR A 112 -7.08 -7.45 8.20
C TYR A 112 -8.13 -7.97 7.21
N THR A 113 -8.22 -9.28 7.02
CA THR A 113 -9.21 -9.89 6.13
C THR A 113 -10.47 -10.30 6.88
N SER A 114 -11.60 -10.34 6.15
CA SER A 114 -12.85 -10.90 6.66
C SER A 114 -12.68 -12.36 7.02
N GLU A 115 -13.15 -12.75 8.20
CA GLU A 115 -13.24 -14.16 8.60
C GLU A 115 -14.48 -14.85 8.02
N THR A 116 -15.44 -14.07 7.52
CA THR A 116 -16.71 -14.56 7.00
C THR A 116 -16.95 -14.03 5.59
N CYS A 117 -17.64 -14.82 4.77
CA CYS A 117 -18.06 -14.43 3.41
C CYS A 117 -19.52 -13.96 3.39
N GLU A 118 -19.94 -13.19 4.38
CA GLU A 118 -21.30 -12.67 4.43
C GLU A 118 -21.55 -11.65 3.32
N PRO A 119 -22.74 -11.68 2.68
CA PRO A 119 -23.09 -10.71 1.66
C PRO A 119 -22.98 -9.28 2.17
N GLY A 120 -22.25 -8.42 1.47
CA GLY A 120 -22.01 -7.02 1.83
C GLY A 120 -20.81 -6.80 2.74
N SER A 121 -20.12 -7.85 3.21
CA SER A 121 -18.85 -7.71 3.93
C SER A 121 -17.72 -7.40 2.95
N PRO A 122 -16.77 -6.50 3.32
CA PRO A 122 -15.56 -6.29 2.53
C PRO A 122 -14.64 -7.50 2.63
N ILE A 123 -13.71 -7.65 1.71
CA ILE A 123 -12.64 -8.64 1.80
C ILE A 123 -11.56 -8.15 2.77
N LEU A 124 -11.25 -6.85 2.70
CA LEU A 124 -10.24 -6.20 3.53
C LEU A 124 -10.88 -5.14 4.44
N TYR A 125 -10.72 -5.32 5.75
CA TYR A 125 -11.19 -4.39 6.79
C TYR A 125 -10.13 -3.34 7.16
N HIS A 126 -10.51 -2.41 8.03
CA HIS A 126 -9.63 -1.42 8.64
C HIS A 126 -9.02 -0.44 7.65
N GLY A 127 -9.79 -0.02 6.65
CA GLY A 127 -9.45 1.08 5.77
C GLY A 127 -10.00 2.42 6.27
N VAL A 128 -9.49 3.53 5.75
CA VAL A 128 -10.00 4.88 6.04
C VAL A 128 -10.35 5.59 4.75
N TYR A 129 -11.65 5.78 4.48
CA TYR A 129 -12.09 6.54 3.31
C TYR A 129 -11.81 8.03 3.49
N SER A 130 -12.38 8.65 4.52
CA SER A 130 -12.23 10.07 4.78
C SER A 130 -12.31 10.36 6.29
N TRP A 131 -11.14 10.50 6.90
CA TRP A 131 -11.04 10.74 8.35
C TRP A 131 -11.74 12.05 8.78
N HIS A 132 -11.49 13.15 8.06
CA HIS A 132 -12.06 14.47 8.40
C HIS A 132 -13.57 14.54 8.32
N SER A 133 -14.21 13.72 7.48
CA SER A 133 -15.67 13.66 7.38
C SER A 133 -16.29 12.60 8.28
N GLY A 134 -15.48 11.78 8.93
CA GLY A 134 -15.94 10.64 9.73
C GLY A 134 -16.59 9.53 8.89
N LYS A 135 -16.34 9.49 7.56
CA LYS A 135 -16.95 8.51 6.65
C LYS A 135 -15.97 7.40 6.35
N GLY A 136 -16.41 6.16 6.52
CA GLY A 136 -15.64 4.98 6.21
C GLY A 136 -14.31 4.96 6.98
N VAL A 137 -14.36 5.26 8.28
CA VAL A 137 -13.21 5.22 9.18
C VAL A 137 -13.22 3.87 9.87
N ASP A 138 -12.12 3.13 9.74
CA ASP A 138 -11.98 1.77 10.26
C ASP A 138 -12.99 0.78 9.61
N GLU A 139 -13.26 0.96 8.33
CA GLU A 139 -14.22 0.17 7.55
C GLU A 139 -13.55 -0.42 6.30
N GLY A 140 -14.24 -1.32 5.60
CA GLY A 140 -13.82 -1.78 4.28
C GLY A 140 -14.13 -0.76 3.18
N ASN A 141 -13.38 -0.81 2.09
CA ASN A 141 -13.64 0.00 0.91
C ASN A 141 -13.22 -0.74 -0.36
N ILE A 142 -13.90 -0.40 -1.47
CA ILE A 142 -13.74 -1.14 -2.74
C ILE A 142 -12.32 -1.15 -3.29
N TRP A 143 -11.54 -0.08 -3.11
CA TRP A 143 -10.16 -0.06 -3.56
C TRP A 143 -9.24 -0.89 -2.65
N GLY A 144 -9.56 -1.01 -1.35
CA GLY A 144 -8.88 -1.95 -0.45
C GLY A 144 -9.06 -3.39 -0.93
N ASP A 145 -10.30 -3.78 -1.20
CA ASP A 145 -10.63 -5.10 -1.74
C ASP A 145 -9.94 -5.34 -3.09
N TYR A 146 -10.02 -4.37 -4.00
CA TYR A 146 -9.41 -4.47 -5.31
C TYR A 146 -7.89 -4.69 -5.23
N PHE A 147 -7.16 -3.81 -4.51
CA PHE A 147 -5.70 -3.91 -4.46
C PHE A 147 -5.21 -5.08 -3.62
N TYR A 148 -5.97 -5.51 -2.62
CA TYR A 148 -5.68 -6.75 -1.91
C TYR A 148 -5.77 -7.97 -2.83
N MET A 149 -6.85 -8.05 -3.62
CA MET A 149 -7.01 -9.11 -4.63
C MET A 149 -5.92 -9.03 -5.72
N GLU A 150 -5.56 -7.84 -6.18
CA GLU A 150 -4.45 -7.66 -7.12
C GLU A 150 -3.13 -8.17 -6.54
N ALA A 151 -2.83 -7.84 -5.27
CA ALA A 151 -1.61 -8.31 -4.60
C ALA A 151 -1.55 -9.84 -4.53
N LEU A 152 -2.67 -10.50 -4.18
CA LEU A 152 -2.77 -11.97 -4.17
C LEU A 152 -2.59 -12.55 -5.58
N MET A 153 -3.22 -11.96 -6.59
CA MET A 153 -3.09 -12.41 -7.97
C MET A 153 -1.66 -12.28 -8.49
N ARG A 154 -0.94 -11.21 -8.11
CA ARG A 154 0.49 -11.02 -8.43
C ARG A 154 1.40 -12.10 -7.81
N CYS A 155 0.96 -12.75 -6.71
CA CYS A 155 1.69 -13.87 -6.12
C CYS A 155 1.54 -15.18 -6.89
N ILE A 156 0.41 -15.39 -7.57
CA ILE A 156 0.06 -16.69 -8.18
C ILE A 156 0.19 -16.72 -9.70
N LYS A 157 0.22 -15.58 -10.35
CA LYS A 157 0.39 -15.48 -11.80
C LYS A 157 1.08 -14.19 -12.22
N ASP A 158 1.53 -14.17 -13.46
CA ASP A 158 2.02 -12.95 -14.07
C ASP A 158 0.85 -11.95 -14.27
N TRP A 159 0.91 -10.85 -13.51
CA TRP A 159 -0.14 -9.83 -13.52
C TRP A 159 0.07 -8.86 -14.68
N HIS A 160 -0.97 -8.68 -15.46
CA HIS A 160 -1.02 -7.67 -16.51
C HIS A 160 -2.05 -6.59 -16.13
N PRO A 161 -1.62 -5.35 -15.84
CA PRO A 161 -2.55 -4.26 -15.54
C PRO A 161 -3.38 -3.90 -16.78
N TYR A 162 -4.61 -3.45 -16.56
CA TYR A 162 -5.55 -3.07 -17.63
C TYR A 162 -5.61 -1.57 -17.89
N TRP A 163 -4.80 -0.79 -17.18
CA TRP A 163 -4.67 0.67 -17.32
C TRP A 163 -3.21 1.07 -17.39
#